data_88c255fcd908b5d4f295af6178306794
#
_entry.id   88c255fcd908b5d4f295af6178306794
#
_cell.length_a   1.000
_cell.length_b   1.000
_cell.length_c   1.000
_cell.angle_alpha   90.00
_cell.angle_beta   90.00
_cell.angle_gamma   90.00
#
_symmetry.space_group_name_H-M   'P 1'
#
loop_
_entity.id
_entity.type
_entity.pdbx_description
1 polymer ?
#
loop_
_entity_poly.entity_id
_entity_poly.type
_entity_poly.pdbx_seq_one_letter_code
_entity_poly.pdbx_strand_id
1 'polypeptide(L)'
;MKKFLGLLILTAGLTAGAQEFKGVAVYESVSTHKNAAARVSDKFDPAIQERMKEALSKPVERQYTLYFDKTISVFEEEQKLSMDSPNRRVSPGIVSGKTYRDLKNNFEIEEREIFGKEFLVTDTLKRREWKLENETKKIGSHTCYKATYTIKRSPSKIEGGQDKAIDLTGSPEEIIVTAWYAPEIPVNHGPGGYWGLPGLILSVSNDNMTLLCSTLTLNPKAGVEIKVPNRGEKVTKEEFRVIMAKKLEEMKGMRGTDIRRH
;
A
#
# COMPACT_ATOMS: atom_id res chain seq x y z
N MET A 1 -54.13 52.61 -27.55
CA MET A 1 -53.21 52.59 -26.42
C MET A 1 -53.03 51.15 -26.02
N LYS A 2 -51.94 50.50 -26.47
CA LYS A 2 -51.59 49.07 -26.16
C LYS A 2 -50.61 49.03 -24.98
N LYS A 3 -51.07 48.52 -23.82
CA LYS A 3 -50.20 48.32 -22.64
C LYS A 3 -49.44 47.02 -22.82
N PHE A 4 -48.12 47.13 -22.98
CA PHE A 4 -47.17 45.96 -22.89
C PHE A 4 -46.93 45.69 -21.42
N LEU A 5 -47.34 44.51 -20.97
CA LEU A 5 -47.02 43.98 -19.63
C LEU A 5 -45.75 43.13 -19.75
N GLY A 6 -44.61 43.68 -19.34
CA GLY A 6 -43.32 42.94 -19.33
C GLY A 6 -43.31 41.95 -18.20
N LEU A 7 -43.24 40.66 -18.56
CA LEU A 7 -43.05 39.55 -17.63
C LEU A 7 -41.55 39.42 -17.27
N LEU A 8 -41.17 39.85 -16.08
CA LEU A 8 -39.80 39.71 -15.53
C LEU A 8 -39.64 38.29 -14.99
N ILE A 9 -38.98 37.42 -15.77
CA ILE A 9 -38.62 36.05 -15.31
C ILE A 9 -37.37 36.15 -14.44
N LEU A 10 -37.56 36.03 -13.12
CA LEU A 10 -36.49 35.96 -12.13
C LEU A 10 -35.93 34.53 -12.15
N THR A 11 -34.84 34.30 -12.88
CA THR A 11 -34.09 33.01 -12.84
C THR A 11 -33.32 32.97 -11.54
N ALA A 12 -33.86 32.30 -10.52
CA ALA A 12 -33.11 31.91 -9.33
C ALA A 12 -32.10 30.83 -9.73
N GLY A 13 -30.85 31.22 -9.92
CA GLY A 13 -29.73 30.30 -10.11
C GLY A 13 -29.55 29.47 -8.86
N LEU A 14 -30.01 28.22 -8.88
CA LEU A 14 -29.61 27.20 -7.90
C LEU A 14 -28.12 26.94 -8.11
N THR A 15 -27.26 27.61 -7.33
CA THR A 15 -25.89 27.17 -7.14
C THR A 15 -25.94 25.89 -6.31
N ALA A 16 -26.13 24.75 -6.98
CA ALA A 16 -25.85 23.46 -6.39
C ALA A 16 -24.35 23.45 -6.09
N GLY A 17 -23.95 23.79 -4.87
CA GLY A 17 -22.61 23.60 -4.38
C GLY A 17 -22.28 22.13 -4.60
N ALA A 18 -21.40 21.83 -5.55
CA ALA A 18 -20.91 20.47 -5.76
C ALA A 18 -20.28 20.02 -4.46
N GLN A 19 -21.00 19.24 -3.67
CA GLN A 19 -20.50 18.69 -2.43
C GLN A 19 -19.23 17.90 -2.78
N GLU A 20 -18.08 18.34 -2.24
CA GLU A 20 -16.81 17.65 -2.47
C GLU A 20 -16.94 16.21 -2.00
N PHE A 21 -16.83 15.28 -2.95
CA PHE A 21 -16.90 13.86 -2.64
C PHE A 21 -15.62 13.44 -1.91
N LYS A 22 -15.75 13.07 -0.63
CA LYS A 22 -14.64 12.62 0.21
C LYS A 22 -15.02 11.34 0.93
N GLY A 23 -14.03 10.55 1.30
CA GLY A 23 -14.28 9.32 2.04
C GLY A 23 -13.10 8.88 2.90
N VAL A 24 -13.44 8.01 3.84
CA VAL A 24 -12.51 7.30 4.71
C VAL A 24 -12.83 5.82 4.63
N ALA A 25 -11.84 5.00 4.29
CA ALA A 25 -11.96 3.55 4.25
C ALA A 25 -10.89 2.92 5.14
N VAL A 26 -11.33 2.10 6.10
CA VAL A 26 -10.45 1.33 6.98
C VAL A 26 -10.26 -0.06 6.39
N TYR A 27 -9.02 -0.50 6.29
CA TYR A 27 -8.65 -1.81 5.76
C TYR A 27 -7.96 -2.65 6.82
N GLU A 28 -8.37 -3.88 6.94
CA GLU A 28 -7.67 -4.90 7.71
C GLU A 28 -6.80 -5.73 6.77
N SER A 29 -5.55 -5.91 7.16
CA SER A 29 -4.57 -6.69 6.41
C SER A 29 -4.19 -7.93 7.21
N VAL A 30 -4.24 -9.07 6.55
CA VAL A 30 -3.68 -10.32 7.05
C VAL A 30 -2.61 -10.77 6.08
N SER A 31 -1.37 -10.91 6.54
CA SER A 31 -0.26 -11.39 5.73
C SER A 31 0.38 -12.63 6.34
N THR A 32 0.81 -13.56 5.48
CA THR A 32 1.51 -14.77 5.87
C THR A 32 2.78 -14.92 5.05
N HIS A 33 3.81 -15.54 5.64
CA HIS A 33 5.07 -15.83 4.96
C HIS A 33 5.25 -17.35 4.75
N LYS A 34 4.15 -18.07 4.46
CA LYS A 34 4.18 -19.54 4.30
C LYS A 34 5.23 -20.01 3.29
N ASN A 35 5.38 -19.32 2.18
CA ASN A 35 6.39 -19.67 1.18
C ASN A 35 7.82 -19.47 1.69
N ALA A 36 8.08 -18.48 2.53
CA ALA A 36 9.36 -18.28 3.19
C ALA A 36 9.62 -19.35 4.27
N ALA A 37 8.60 -19.72 5.03
CA ALA A 37 8.66 -20.80 6.01
C ALA A 37 9.04 -22.16 5.38
N ALA A 38 8.46 -22.46 4.20
CA ALA A 38 8.75 -23.71 3.47
C ALA A 38 10.19 -23.77 2.92
N ARG A 39 10.92 -22.66 2.87
CA ARG A 39 12.27 -22.53 2.32
C ARG A 39 13.34 -22.23 3.36
N VAL A 40 13.01 -22.37 4.65
CA VAL A 40 14.03 -22.28 5.71
C VAL A 40 15.10 -23.32 5.45
N SER A 41 16.35 -22.86 5.33
CA SER A 41 17.48 -23.69 4.93
C SER A 41 17.76 -24.83 5.93
N ASP A 42 18.01 -26.02 5.41
CA ASP A 42 18.41 -27.20 6.18
C ASP A 42 19.80 -27.06 6.82
N LYS A 43 20.51 -25.97 6.55
CA LYS A 43 21.83 -25.67 7.15
C LYS A 43 21.76 -25.18 8.59
N PHE A 44 20.58 -24.77 9.06
CA PHE A 44 20.38 -24.36 10.46
C PHE A 44 20.14 -25.57 11.35
N ASP A 45 20.47 -25.42 12.63
CA ASP A 45 20.07 -26.38 13.65
C ASP A 45 18.55 -26.66 13.59
N PRO A 46 18.13 -27.94 13.71
CA PRO A 46 16.70 -28.30 13.59
C PRO A 46 15.75 -27.51 14.51
N ALA A 47 16.19 -27.20 15.72
CA ALA A 47 15.40 -26.41 16.67
C ALA A 47 15.27 -24.95 16.22
N ILE A 48 16.28 -24.39 15.58
CA ILE A 48 16.27 -23.05 14.99
C ILE A 48 15.37 -23.04 13.76
N GLN A 49 15.45 -24.06 12.89
CA GLN A 49 14.59 -24.18 11.72
C GLN A 49 13.12 -24.20 12.11
N GLU A 50 12.74 -25.01 13.09
CA GLU A 50 11.35 -25.15 13.52
C GLU A 50 10.82 -23.83 14.09
N ARG A 51 11.58 -23.15 14.93
CA ARG A 51 11.23 -21.81 15.44
C ARG A 51 11.08 -20.78 14.34
N MET A 52 11.94 -20.81 13.32
CA MET A 52 11.83 -19.91 12.17
C MET A 52 10.59 -20.21 11.34
N LYS A 53 10.31 -21.50 11.05
CA LYS A 53 9.11 -21.92 10.32
C LYS A 53 7.85 -21.53 11.06
N GLU A 54 7.77 -21.78 12.35
CA GLU A 54 6.64 -21.38 13.20
C GLU A 54 6.45 -19.86 13.18
N ALA A 55 7.53 -19.10 13.36
CA ALA A 55 7.46 -17.65 13.39
C ALA A 55 7.03 -17.04 12.03
N LEU A 56 7.47 -17.62 10.90
CA LEU A 56 7.09 -17.20 9.55
C LEU A 56 5.67 -17.65 9.16
N SER A 57 5.14 -18.70 9.80
CA SER A 57 3.80 -19.22 9.54
C SER A 57 2.71 -18.44 10.26
N LYS A 58 3.05 -17.70 11.32
CA LYS A 58 2.09 -16.89 12.07
C LYS A 58 1.59 -15.73 11.21
N PRO A 59 0.26 -15.54 11.09
CA PRO A 59 -0.28 -14.39 10.38
C PRO A 59 0.09 -13.10 11.09
N VAL A 60 0.38 -12.07 10.31
CA VAL A 60 0.60 -10.70 10.77
C VAL A 60 -0.61 -9.87 10.39
N GLU A 61 -1.30 -9.34 11.39
CA GLU A 61 -2.47 -8.49 11.20
C GLU A 61 -2.08 -7.03 11.35
N ARG A 62 -2.58 -6.18 10.45
CA ARG A 62 -2.39 -4.74 10.47
C ARG A 62 -3.66 -4.04 10.05
N GLN A 63 -3.82 -2.79 10.48
CA GLN A 63 -4.92 -1.93 10.10
C GLN A 63 -4.38 -0.71 9.39
N TYR A 64 -5.09 -0.29 8.34
CA TYR A 64 -4.73 0.86 7.51
C TYR A 64 -5.94 1.72 7.28
N THR A 65 -5.72 3.02 7.12
CA THR A 65 -6.77 3.97 6.75
C THR A 65 -6.43 4.64 5.43
N LEU A 66 -7.39 4.66 4.52
CA LEU A 66 -7.36 5.39 3.26
C LEU A 66 -8.28 6.61 3.38
N TYR A 67 -7.71 7.79 3.36
CA TYR A 67 -8.41 9.06 3.20
C TYR A 67 -8.39 9.43 1.73
N PHE A 68 -9.53 9.82 1.16
CA PHE A 68 -9.58 10.12 -0.27
C PHE A 68 -10.63 11.15 -0.64
N ASP A 69 -10.37 11.84 -1.75
CA ASP A 69 -11.37 12.54 -2.55
C ASP A 69 -11.43 11.95 -3.97
N LYS A 70 -11.90 12.69 -4.96
CA LYS A 70 -11.96 12.20 -6.35
C LYS A 70 -10.60 11.99 -7.00
N THR A 71 -9.58 12.74 -6.59
CA THR A 71 -8.29 12.84 -7.27
C THR A 71 -7.09 12.53 -6.39
N ILE A 72 -7.19 12.78 -5.10
CA ILE A 72 -6.09 12.58 -4.15
C ILE A 72 -6.46 11.56 -3.08
N SER A 73 -5.44 10.87 -2.56
CA SER A 73 -5.61 9.98 -1.43
C SER A 73 -4.36 9.92 -0.56
N VAL A 74 -4.57 9.60 0.73
CA VAL A 74 -3.51 9.23 1.67
C VAL A 74 -3.85 7.88 2.25
N PHE A 75 -2.90 6.95 2.20
CA PHE A 75 -2.99 5.63 2.81
C PHE A 75 -1.92 5.53 3.89
N GLU A 76 -2.33 5.19 5.11
CA GLU A 76 -1.43 5.10 6.26
C GLU A 76 -1.76 3.90 7.15
N GLU A 77 -0.72 3.34 7.79
CA GLU A 77 -0.88 2.29 8.79
C GLU A 77 -1.32 2.90 10.12
N GLU A 78 -2.37 2.34 10.72
CA GLU A 78 -2.76 2.74 12.07
C GLU A 78 -1.78 2.14 13.08
N GLN A 79 -1.09 3.02 13.80
CA GLN A 79 -0.21 2.59 14.89
C GLN A 79 -1.06 2.17 16.10
N LYS A 80 -1.24 0.87 16.29
CA LYS A 80 -1.77 0.36 17.56
C LYS A 80 -0.74 0.67 18.65
N LEU A 81 -1.11 1.51 19.62
CA LEU A 81 -0.34 1.83 20.82
C LEU A 81 -0.25 0.62 21.80
N SER A 82 -0.15 -0.60 21.33
CA SER A 82 0.07 -1.75 22.19
C SER A 82 1.57 -1.90 22.47
N MET A 83 1.96 -1.56 23.68
CA MET A 83 3.34 -1.76 24.19
C MET A 83 3.81 -3.22 24.16
N ASP A 84 2.90 -4.17 23.96
CA ASP A 84 3.15 -5.61 24.07
C ASP A 84 3.08 -6.39 22.74
N SER A 85 3.29 -5.75 21.59
CA SER A 85 3.33 -6.51 20.36
C SER A 85 4.77 -6.99 20.06
N PRO A 86 5.14 -8.24 20.45
CA PRO A 86 6.47 -8.78 20.19
C PRO A 86 6.75 -9.00 18.69
N ASN A 87 5.74 -8.78 17.84
CA ASN A 87 5.78 -9.00 16.40
C ASN A 87 5.99 -7.73 15.56
N ARG A 88 6.50 -6.65 16.15
CA ARG A 88 7.00 -5.51 15.38
C ARG A 88 8.29 -5.91 14.64
N ARG A 89 8.18 -6.88 13.73
CA ARG A 89 9.23 -7.16 12.75
C ARG A 89 9.18 -6.11 11.64
N VAL A 90 9.46 -4.89 12.04
CA VAL A 90 10.05 -3.93 11.14
C VAL A 90 11.37 -4.55 10.73
N SER A 91 11.60 -4.75 9.45
CA SER A 91 12.97 -5.05 9.00
C SER A 91 13.86 -4.02 9.68
N PRO A 92 14.88 -4.44 10.44
CA PRO A 92 15.61 -3.51 11.29
C PRO A 92 16.05 -2.31 10.47
N GLY A 93 15.55 -1.12 10.81
CA GLY A 93 15.96 0.12 10.21
C GLY A 93 15.20 0.64 9.00
N ILE A 94 14.11 0.00 8.55
CA ILE A 94 13.29 0.51 7.43
C ILE A 94 11.83 0.55 7.86
N VAL A 95 11.23 1.74 7.90
CA VAL A 95 9.83 1.96 8.22
C VAL A 95 9.13 2.58 7.01
N SER A 96 7.96 2.04 6.65
CA SER A 96 7.05 2.67 5.70
C SER A 96 6.07 3.54 6.46
N GLY A 97 5.95 4.79 6.03
CA GLY A 97 4.98 5.74 6.53
C GLY A 97 3.76 5.85 5.63
N LYS A 98 3.31 7.08 5.44
CA LYS A 98 2.15 7.41 4.61
C LYS A 98 2.49 7.34 3.13
N THR A 99 1.49 6.96 2.32
CA THR A 99 1.54 7.08 0.87
C THR A 99 0.49 8.08 0.42
N TYR A 100 0.94 9.23 -0.07
CA TYR A 100 0.10 10.22 -0.72
C TYR A 100 0.09 9.98 -2.22
N ARG A 101 -1.09 10.07 -2.85
CA ARG A 101 -1.25 9.87 -4.29
C ARG A 101 -2.13 10.97 -4.88
N ASP A 102 -1.64 11.55 -5.98
CA ASP A 102 -2.36 12.54 -6.79
C ASP A 102 -2.57 11.99 -8.20
N LEU A 103 -3.79 11.55 -8.49
CA LEU A 103 -4.16 10.98 -9.79
C LEU A 103 -4.24 12.04 -10.87
N LYS A 104 -4.56 13.30 -10.50
CA LYS A 104 -4.67 14.41 -11.45
C LYS A 104 -3.29 14.85 -11.94
N ASN A 105 -2.32 14.96 -11.02
CA ASN A 105 -0.97 15.39 -11.33
C ASN A 105 -0.03 14.22 -11.59
N ASN A 106 -0.53 12.97 -11.54
CA ASN A 106 0.16 11.74 -11.90
C ASN A 106 1.43 11.47 -11.09
N PHE A 107 1.39 11.67 -9.77
CA PHE A 107 2.52 11.37 -8.89
C PHE A 107 2.08 10.77 -7.55
N GLU A 108 3.03 10.09 -6.89
CA GLU A 108 2.88 9.64 -5.50
C GLU A 108 4.11 10.06 -4.67
N ILE A 109 3.89 10.23 -3.37
CA ILE A 109 4.92 10.49 -2.37
C ILE A 109 4.77 9.43 -1.29
N GLU A 110 5.83 8.68 -1.02
CA GLU A 110 5.90 7.72 0.08
C GLU A 110 6.82 8.25 1.17
N GLU A 111 6.32 8.32 2.40
CA GLU A 111 7.18 8.50 3.58
C GLU A 111 7.94 7.21 3.84
N ARG A 112 9.25 7.32 3.95
CA ARG A 112 10.16 6.22 4.26
C ARG A 112 11.16 6.65 5.32
N GLU A 113 11.47 5.74 6.24
CA GLU A 113 12.54 5.95 7.21
C GLU A 113 13.59 4.85 7.06
N ILE A 114 14.87 5.24 7.05
CA ILE A 114 15.99 4.33 7.08
C ILE A 114 16.89 4.74 8.24
N PHE A 115 16.98 3.89 9.29
CA PHE A 115 17.82 4.10 10.47
C PHE A 115 17.65 5.49 11.11
N GLY A 116 16.41 5.94 11.28
CA GLY A 116 16.08 7.23 11.88
C GLY A 116 16.17 8.43 10.93
N LYS A 117 16.57 8.24 9.66
CA LYS A 117 16.53 9.28 8.65
C LYS A 117 15.26 9.18 7.80
N GLU A 118 14.47 10.25 7.79
CA GLU A 118 13.21 10.35 7.06
C GLU A 118 13.43 10.79 5.61
N PHE A 119 12.69 10.18 4.69
CA PHE A 119 12.69 10.47 3.25
C PHE A 119 11.28 10.64 2.71
N LEU A 120 11.12 11.54 1.77
CA LEU A 120 9.94 11.67 0.90
C LEU A 120 10.29 11.15 -0.49
N VAL A 121 9.93 9.91 -0.74
CA VAL A 121 10.22 9.23 -2.00
C VAL A 121 9.13 9.57 -3.01
N THR A 122 9.48 10.32 -4.05
CA THR A 122 8.55 10.73 -5.10
C THR A 122 8.73 9.87 -6.35
N ASP A 123 7.63 9.41 -6.91
CA ASP A 123 7.61 8.68 -8.19
C ASP A 123 6.41 9.11 -9.05
N THR A 124 6.52 8.89 -10.35
CA THR A 124 5.39 9.02 -11.27
C THR A 124 4.49 7.80 -11.16
N LEU A 125 3.18 8.03 -11.16
CA LEU A 125 2.20 6.95 -11.11
C LEU A 125 2.27 6.07 -12.36
N LYS A 126 2.45 4.77 -12.16
CA LYS A 126 2.43 3.77 -13.23
C LYS A 126 1.13 2.98 -13.14
N ARG A 127 0.26 3.13 -14.14
CA ARG A 127 -0.98 2.37 -14.22
C ARG A 127 -0.68 0.88 -14.28
N ARG A 128 -1.49 0.09 -13.55
CA ARG A 128 -1.48 -1.36 -13.64
C ARG A 128 -2.41 -1.81 -14.74
N GLU A 129 -2.03 -2.85 -15.45
CA GLU A 129 -2.86 -3.47 -16.49
C GLU A 129 -3.85 -4.46 -15.84
N TRP A 130 -4.93 -3.90 -15.30
CA TRP A 130 -6.01 -4.69 -14.73
C TRP A 130 -6.81 -5.39 -15.82
N LYS A 131 -6.97 -6.71 -15.68
CA LYS A 131 -7.95 -7.49 -16.44
C LYS A 131 -9.26 -7.47 -15.66
N LEU A 132 -10.29 -6.84 -16.22
CA LEU A 132 -11.63 -6.80 -15.64
C LEU A 132 -12.33 -8.14 -15.90
N GLU A 133 -13.04 -8.65 -14.90
CA GLU A 133 -13.75 -9.92 -14.96
C GLU A 133 -15.24 -9.72 -14.64
N ASN A 134 -16.10 -10.64 -15.09
CA ASN A 134 -17.55 -10.53 -14.91
C ASN A 134 -18.03 -11.11 -13.55
N GLU A 135 -17.10 -11.62 -12.74
CA GLU A 135 -17.44 -12.10 -11.41
C GLU A 135 -17.82 -10.94 -10.47
N THR A 136 -18.85 -11.18 -9.66
CA THR A 136 -19.31 -10.22 -8.67
C THR A 136 -19.42 -10.87 -7.30
N LYS A 137 -19.20 -10.09 -6.24
CA LYS A 137 -19.53 -10.45 -4.86
C LYS A 137 -19.95 -9.24 -4.07
N LYS A 138 -20.61 -9.47 -2.92
CA LYS A 138 -20.89 -8.39 -1.96
C LYS A 138 -19.77 -8.26 -0.94
N ILE A 139 -19.35 -7.01 -0.67
CA ILE A 139 -18.49 -6.64 0.45
C ILE A 139 -19.25 -5.57 1.24
N GLY A 140 -19.70 -5.92 2.44
CA GLY A 140 -20.69 -5.10 3.16
C GLY A 140 -21.97 -4.95 2.33
N SER A 141 -22.43 -3.72 2.13
CA SER A 141 -23.60 -3.39 1.30
C SER A 141 -23.27 -3.23 -0.20
N HIS A 142 -21.97 -3.24 -0.57
CA HIS A 142 -21.49 -2.87 -1.90
C HIS A 142 -21.37 -4.09 -2.83
N THR A 143 -21.87 -3.95 -4.08
CA THR A 143 -21.64 -4.94 -5.13
C THR A 143 -20.30 -4.67 -5.78
N CYS A 144 -19.35 -5.59 -5.63
CA CYS A 144 -18.00 -5.48 -6.15
C CYS A 144 -17.79 -6.38 -7.35
N TYR A 145 -17.00 -5.88 -8.31
CA TYR A 145 -16.55 -6.63 -9.49
C TYR A 145 -15.10 -7.03 -9.32
N LYS A 146 -14.76 -8.18 -9.89
CA LYS A 146 -13.41 -8.73 -9.85
C LYS A 146 -12.53 -8.11 -10.92
N ALA A 147 -11.28 -7.87 -10.55
CA ALA A 147 -10.22 -7.57 -11.49
C ALA A 147 -8.93 -8.28 -11.05
N THR A 148 -8.13 -8.69 -12.03
CA THR A 148 -6.86 -9.36 -11.77
C THR A 148 -5.72 -8.70 -12.52
N TYR A 149 -4.51 -8.82 -12.02
CA TYR A 149 -3.29 -8.57 -12.78
C TYR A 149 -2.17 -9.47 -12.27
N THR A 150 -1.18 -9.71 -13.14
CA THR A 150 -0.03 -10.57 -12.83
C THR A 150 1.22 -9.73 -12.62
N ILE A 151 1.87 -9.90 -11.49
CA ILE A 151 3.21 -9.36 -11.23
C ILE A 151 4.22 -10.41 -11.68
N LYS A 152 5.01 -10.09 -12.71
CA LYS A 152 6.17 -10.91 -13.09
C LYS A 152 7.39 -10.46 -12.29
N ARG A 153 7.95 -11.34 -11.49
CA ARG A 153 9.22 -11.10 -10.80
C ARG A 153 10.35 -11.62 -11.64
N SER A 154 11.27 -10.74 -11.98
CA SER A 154 12.59 -11.20 -12.43
C SER A 154 13.32 -11.78 -11.22
N PRO A 155 13.94 -12.98 -11.32
CA PRO A 155 14.81 -13.47 -10.28
C PRO A 155 15.87 -12.39 -9.99
N SER A 156 15.96 -11.94 -8.75
CA SER A 156 17.00 -10.99 -8.35
C SER A 156 18.34 -11.69 -8.44
N LYS A 157 19.05 -11.52 -9.55
CA LYS A 157 20.48 -11.83 -9.62
C LYS A 157 21.20 -10.86 -8.70
N ILE A 158 21.47 -11.27 -7.47
CA ILE A 158 22.50 -10.63 -6.65
C ILE A 158 23.81 -11.18 -7.22
N GLU A 159 24.38 -10.46 -8.18
CA GLU A 159 25.77 -10.70 -8.61
C GLU A 159 26.68 -10.26 -7.47
N GLY A 160 27.38 -11.18 -6.89
CA GLY A 160 28.49 -10.91 -5.97
C GLY A 160 28.45 -11.69 -4.66
N GLY A 161 29.18 -12.80 -4.62
CA GLY A 161 29.54 -13.47 -3.39
C GLY A 161 29.32 -14.99 -3.41
N GLN A 162 30.35 -15.73 -3.06
CA GLN A 162 30.38 -17.21 -2.99
C GLN A 162 29.47 -17.81 -1.91
N ASP A 163 28.79 -16.98 -1.11
CA ASP A 163 27.77 -17.41 -0.18
C ASP A 163 26.40 -17.25 -0.87
N LYS A 164 25.78 -18.39 -1.17
CA LYS A 164 24.38 -18.43 -1.59
C LYS A 164 23.54 -17.74 -0.52
N ALA A 165 23.30 -16.43 -0.70
CA ALA A 165 22.37 -15.70 0.12
C ALA A 165 21.05 -16.48 0.10
N ILE A 166 20.56 -16.82 1.28
CA ILE A 166 19.27 -17.49 1.44
C ILE A 166 18.25 -16.62 0.74
N ASP A 167 17.70 -17.12 -0.36
CA ASP A 167 16.57 -16.44 -1.02
C ASP A 167 15.34 -16.54 -0.10
N LEU A 168 15.29 -15.64 0.87
CA LEU A 168 14.16 -15.53 1.79
C LEU A 168 12.89 -15.03 1.07
N THR A 169 13.02 -14.57 -0.17
CA THR A 169 11.87 -14.02 -0.91
C THR A 169 11.03 -15.13 -1.52
N GLY A 170 11.62 -16.28 -1.86
CA GLY A 170 10.93 -17.52 -2.27
C GLY A 170 9.64 -17.36 -3.05
N SER A 171 9.46 -16.20 -3.66
CA SER A 171 8.21 -15.83 -4.31
C SER A 171 8.13 -16.50 -5.67
N PRO A 172 6.96 -16.97 -6.09
CA PRO A 172 6.76 -17.49 -7.43
C PRO A 172 7.16 -16.44 -8.47
N GLU A 173 7.59 -16.89 -9.64
CA GLU A 173 7.94 -16.01 -10.78
C GLU A 173 6.76 -15.11 -11.18
N GLU A 174 5.54 -15.59 -11.00
CA GLU A 174 4.31 -14.86 -11.26
C GLU A 174 3.42 -14.84 -10.00
N ILE A 175 2.95 -13.65 -9.64
CA ILE A 175 2.01 -13.45 -8.54
C ILE A 175 0.73 -12.88 -9.13
N ILE A 176 -0.37 -13.62 -9.00
CA ILE A 176 -1.69 -13.14 -9.38
C ILE A 176 -2.26 -12.31 -8.23
N VAL A 177 -2.59 -11.06 -8.52
CA VAL A 177 -3.30 -10.18 -7.60
C VAL A 177 -4.75 -10.10 -8.02
N THR A 178 -5.64 -10.38 -7.08
CA THR A 178 -7.09 -10.25 -7.26
C THR A 178 -7.59 -9.04 -6.49
N ALA A 179 -8.29 -8.14 -7.15
CA ALA A 179 -8.97 -7.00 -6.55
C ALA A 179 -10.48 -7.08 -6.74
N TRP A 180 -11.20 -6.54 -5.77
CA TRP A 180 -12.66 -6.36 -5.83
C TRP A 180 -12.97 -4.89 -5.63
N TYR A 181 -13.59 -4.26 -6.63
CA TYR A 181 -13.88 -2.84 -6.65
C TYR A 181 -15.37 -2.56 -6.78
N ALA A 182 -15.83 -1.48 -6.20
CA ALA A 182 -17.23 -1.03 -6.19
C ALA A 182 -17.43 0.16 -7.15
N PRO A 183 -18.00 -0.04 -8.36
CA PRO A 183 -18.20 1.03 -9.34
C PRO A 183 -19.17 2.13 -8.85
N GLU A 184 -20.04 1.81 -7.90
CA GLU A 184 -20.96 2.79 -7.28
C GLU A 184 -20.24 3.86 -6.47
N ILE A 185 -18.94 3.65 -6.15
CA ILE A 185 -18.07 4.62 -5.52
C ILE A 185 -17.06 5.08 -6.58
N PRO A 186 -17.36 6.15 -7.34
CA PRO A 186 -16.70 6.48 -8.60
C PRO A 186 -15.34 7.20 -8.38
N VAL A 187 -14.42 6.53 -7.72
CA VAL A 187 -13.03 6.96 -7.50
C VAL A 187 -12.07 5.83 -7.93
N ASN A 188 -10.89 6.21 -8.42
CA ASN A 188 -9.91 5.23 -8.89
C ASN A 188 -8.87 4.87 -7.80
N HIS A 189 -9.25 4.98 -6.53
CA HIS A 189 -8.39 4.72 -5.38
C HIS A 189 -8.53 3.30 -4.84
N GLY A 190 -7.58 2.93 -3.99
CA GLY A 190 -7.58 1.67 -3.26
C GLY A 190 -6.40 1.57 -2.29
N PRO A 191 -6.30 0.49 -1.51
CA PRO A 191 -5.34 0.34 -0.44
C PRO A 191 -3.91 0.15 -0.98
N GLY A 192 -2.93 0.77 -0.32
CA GLY A 192 -1.52 0.65 -0.65
C GLY A 192 -1.22 1.04 -2.11
N GLY A 193 -0.45 0.20 -2.79
CA GLY A 193 -0.09 0.42 -4.20
C GLY A 193 -1.18 0.00 -5.21
N TYR A 194 -2.41 -0.34 -4.77
CA TYR A 194 -3.48 -0.84 -5.64
C TYR A 194 -4.47 0.27 -5.95
N TRP A 195 -4.58 0.65 -7.23
CA TRP A 195 -5.42 1.75 -7.71
C TRP A 195 -5.69 1.62 -9.22
N GLY A 196 -6.55 2.49 -9.76
CA GLY A 196 -6.76 2.62 -11.21
C GLY A 196 -7.93 1.81 -11.76
N LEU A 197 -8.70 1.11 -10.92
CA LEU A 197 -9.96 0.49 -11.29
C LEU A 197 -11.10 1.51 -11.36
N PRO A 198 -12.17 1.27 -12.13
CA PRO A 198 -13.31 2.18 -12.25
C PRO A 198 -14.26 2.05 -11.05
N GLY A 199 -13.76 2.33 -9.85
CA GLY A 199 -14.43 2.24 -8.57
C GLY A 199 -13.46 2.03 -7.43
N LEU A 200 -13.87 2.35 -6.19
CA LEU A 200 -13.06 2.13 -5.01
C LEU A 200 -12.77 0.64 -4.82
N ILE A 201 -11.49 0.31 -4.65
CA ILE A 201 -11.08 -1.08 -4.38
C ILE A 201 -11.34 -1.40 -2.91
N LEU A 202 -12.28 -2.30 -2.64
CA LEU A 202 -12.67 -2.70 -1.28
C LEU A 202 -11.90 -3.93 -0.78
N SER A 203 -11.33 -4.75 -1.66
CA SER A 203 -10.49 -5.87 -1.27
C SER A 203 -9.40 -6.13 -2.29
N VAL A 204 -8.23 -6.52 -1.80
CA VAL A 204 -7.11 -7.01 -2.61
C VAL A 204 -6.53 -8.23 -1.95
N SER A 205 -6.22 -9.26 -2.72
CA SER A 205 -5.56 -10.44 -2.24
C SER A 205 -4.54 -11.00 -3.22
N ASN A 206 -3.54 -11.66 -2.69
CA ASN A 206 -2.62 -12.55 -3.39
C ASN A 206 -2.30 -13.74 -2.47
N ASP A 207 -1.38 -14.62 -2.85
CA ASP A 207 -1.04 -15.83 -2.10
C ASP A 207 -0.57 -15.56 -0.66
N ASN A 208 -0.03 -14.37 -0.39
CA ASN A 208 0.62 -14.04 0.88
C ASN A 208 -0.10 -12.97 1.70
N MET A 209 -1.05 -12.26 1.11
CA MET A 209 -1.68 -11.11 1.77
C MET A 209 -3.14 -10.94 1.32
N THR A 210 -3.96 -10.53 2.25
CA THR A 210 -5.32 -10.02 1.99
C THR A 210 -5.47 -8.67 2.67
N LEU A 211 -6.00 -7.70 1.93
CA LEU A 211 -6.50 -6.41 2.42
C LEU A 211 -8.01 -6.39 2.20
N LEU A 212 -8.77 -6.13 3.25
CA LEU A 212 -10.24 -6.07 3.19
C LEU A 212 -10.72 -4.80 3.87
N CYS A 213 -11.55 -4.03 3.16
CA CYS A 213 -12.23 -2.87 3.73
C CYS A 213 -13.25 -3.33 4.78
N SER A 214 -13.02 -2.96 6.04
CA SER A 214 -13.89 -3.27 7.18
C SER A 214 -14.88 -2.15 7.47
N THR A 215 -14.49 -0.89 7.20
CA THR A 215 -15.34 0.28 7.41
C THR A 215 -15.18 1.26 6.26
N LEU A 216 -16.30 1.79 5.78
CA LEU A 216 -16.33 2.83 4.76
C LEU A 216 -17.29 3.95 5.16
N THR A 217 -16.78 5.15 5.20
CA THR A 217 -17.58 6.36 5.46
C THR A 217 -17.42 7.34 4.31
N LEU A 218 -18.50 7.62 3.62
CA LEU A 218 -18.56 8.61 2.53
C LEU A 218 -19.11 9.94 3.06
N ASN A 219 -18.48 11.04 2.66
CA ASN A 219 -18.86 12.40 3.03
C ASN A 219 -19.06 12.58 4.55
N PRO A 220 -18.05 12.23 5.40
CA PRO A 220 -18.21 12.35 6.85
C PRO A 220 -18.47 13.79 7.25
N LYS A 221 -19.38 14.01 8.21
CA LYS A 221 -19.76 15.35 8.69
C LYS A 221 -18.60 16.17 9.24
N ALA A 222 -17.62 15.52 9.85
CA ALA A 222 -16.42 16.16 10.36
C ALA A 222 -15.44 16.62 9.24
N GLY A 223 -15.75 16.29 7.98
CA GLY A 223 -14.84 16.49 6.86
C GLY A 223 -13.70 15.46 6.82
N VAL A 224 -12.90 15.53 5.77
CA VAL A 224 -11.67 14.75 5.61
C VAL A 224 -10.57 15.71 5.21
N GLU A 225 -9.51 15.75 6.00
CA GLU A 225 -8.32 16.53 5.65
C GLU A 225 -7.27 15.59 5.07
N ILE A 226 -6.88 15.83 3.82
CA ILE A 226 -5.85 15.05 3.13
C ILE A 226 -4.60 15.93 3.04
N LYS A 227 -3.60 15.61 3.87
CA LYS A 227 -2.36 16.39 3.95
C LYS A 227 -1.26 15.75 3.11
N VAL A 228 -0.61 16.56 2.29
CA VAL A 228 0.60 16.14 1.58
C VAL A 228 1.73 15.93 2.59
N PRO A 229 2.43 14.79 2.59
CA PRO A 229 3.60 14.58 3.42
C PRO A 229 4.68 15.62 3.13
N ASN A 230 5.29 16.16 4.19
CA ASN A 230 6.27 17.25 4.05
C ASN A 230 7.52 17.09 4.93
N ARG A 231 7.64 15.97 5.66
CA ARG A 231 8.77 15.69 6.55
C ARG A 231 9.72 14.70 5.92
N GLY A 232 11.01 15.05 5.84
CA GLY A 232 12.05 14.21 5.31
C GLY A 232 12.75 14.78 4.08
N GLU A 233 13.84 14.14 3.69
CA GLU A 233 14.61 14.49 2.49
C GLU A 233 13.86 14.05 1.23
N LYS A 234 13.64 14.98 0.30
CA LYS A 234 12.99 14.68 -0.98
C LYS A 234 13.96 13.95 -1.89
N VAL A 235 13.60 12.75 -2.32
CA VAL A 235 14.37 11.92 -3.22
C VAL A 235 13.45 11.25 -4.24
N THR A 236 14.00 10.92 -5.40
CA THR A 236 13.34 10.03 -6.36
C THR A 236 13.41 8.58 -5.88
N LYS A 237 12.56 7.72 -6.42
CA LYS A 237 12.60 6.28 -6.12
C LYS A 237 13.95 5.64 -6.48
N GLU A 238 14.59 6.11 -7.54
CA GLU A 238 15.90 5.62 -7.95
C GLU A 238 16.99 6.04 -6.98
N GLU A 239 17.04 7.32 -6.57
CA GLU A 239 17.98 7.81 -5.56
C GLU A 239 17.80 7.07 -4.23
N PHE A 240 16.54 6.87 -3.81
CA PHE A 240 16.26 6.11 -2.60
C PHE A 240 16.78 4.68 -2.68
N ARG A 241 16.65 4.02 -3.84
CA ARG A 241 17.16 2.66 -4.08
C ARG A 241 18.69 2.61 -3.94
N VAL A 242 19.40 3.62 -4.47
CA VAL A 242 20.87 3.73 -4.33
C VAL A 242 21.26 3.93 -2.86
N ILE A 243 20.56 4.82 -2.14
CA ILE A 243 20.80 5.06 -0.70
C ILE A 243 20.60 3.76 0.09
N MET A 244 19.51 3.03 -0.18
CA MET A 244 19.23 1.74 0.43
C MET A 244 20.34 0.73 0.20
N ALA A 245 20.75 0.56 -1.05
CA ALA A 245 21.81 -0.40 -1.41
C ALA A 245 23.11 -0.08 -0.65
N LYS A 246 23.52 1.18 -0.63
CA LYS A 246 24.70 1.64 0.10
C LYS A 246 24.61 1.32 1.60
N LYS A 247 23.47 1.59 2.22
CA LYS A 247 23.25 1.32 3.65
C LYS A 247 23.31 -0.17 3.96
N LEU A 248 22.76 -1.01 3.11
CA LEU A 248 22.81 -2.47 3.29
C LEU A 248 24.25 -2.99 3.17
N GLU A 249 25.05 -2.45 2.25
CA GLU A 249 26.47 -2.82 2.14
C GLU A 249 27.31 -2.37 3.36
N GLU A 250 27.10 -1.14 3.85
CA GLU A 250 27.72 -0.66 5.09
C GLU A 250 27.45 -1.61 6.27
N MET A 251 26.20 -2.09 6.40
CA MET A 251 25.83 -3.04 7.47
C MET A 251 26.49 -4.41 7.34
N LYS A 252 26.62 -4.93 6.11
CA LYS A 252 27.34 -6.18 5.86
C LYS A 252 28.79 -6.06 6.26
N GLY A 253 29.44 -4.94 5.92
CA GLY A 253 30.83 -4.65 6.30
C GLY A 253 31.04 -4.62 7.81
N MET A 254 30.13 -4.03 8.58
CA MET A 254 30.21 -3.98 10.05
C MET A 254 30.07 -5.36 10.70
N ARG A 255 29.23 -6.25 10.17
CA ARG A 255 29.09 -7.64 10.67
C ARG A 255 30.31 -8.51 10.36
N GLY A 256 31.02 -8.25 9.26
CA GLY A 256 32.21 -9.00 8.87
C GLY A 256 33.45 -8.69 9.70
N THR A 257 33.53 -7.55 10.38
CA THR A 257 34.69 -7.16 11.22
C THR A 257 34.60 -7.69 12.64
N ASP A 258 33.41 -7.96 13.16
CA ASP A 258 33.28 -8.54 14.53
C ASP A 258 33.64 -10.02 14.62
N ILE A 259 33.55 -10.77 13.52
CA ILE A 259 33.87 -12.22 13.51
C ILE A 259 35.38 -12.47 13.48
N ARG A 260 36.22 -11.47 13.20
CA ARG A 260 37.70 -11.60 13.16
C ARG A 260 38.39 -11.19 14.45
N ARG A 261 37.69 -10.89 15.52
CA ARG A 261 38.26 -10.46 16.81
C ARG A 261 38.05 -11.43 17.97
N HIS A 262 37.70 -12.68 17.71
CA HIS A 262 37.64 -13.75 18.71
C HIS A 262 38.39 -14.98 18.23
#